data_6ff6e1cd32a4206587acc8657d6896bc
#
_entry.id   6ff6e1cd32a4206587acc8657d6896bc
#
_cell.length_a   1.000
_cell.length_b   1.000
_cell.length_c   1.000
_cell.angle_alpha   90.00
_cell.angle_beta   90.00
_cell.angle_gamma   90.00
#
_symmetry.space_group_name_H-M   'P 1'
#
loop_
_entity.id
_entity.type
_entity.pdbx_description
1 polymer ?
#
loop_
_entity_poly.entity_id
_entity_poly.type
_entity_poly.pdbx_seq_one_letter_code
_entity_poly.pdbx_strand_id
1 'polypeptide(L)'
;MTKKTLLALSASLLMGAAPAAAQTTPYGGYTGTEPLTSYGTRMMESYDVAVRLTVDENDQGLVGSQITGVRIPFPDDIDHLIEAQAWISKSLELTDYSFTPDIEMKSFTPGPGFIDVTFDSPYTITSEGVYVGYSFEMDEKVSKPITTISGTNPDYFYLHTTRSYYEGFSSVSADRNMMLAMQVLIDGLPARSVSPTLNDQYFKVGEGSNTLTFNIRNQGSQPVSSIDVAYNAPGESDSPVEKHITLDKALPAHYNASATVTLTADALPHAGDFPFTIQVTKVDSEANQNALPSASTTIHSLSFVPTKRALLEEYTGTWCGWCPKGFVGLENMDALLGDDFVGVSYHNRDPMEFAGGDEGPEFPNGTASFPSAYIDRVHPTDPYSGDEPSTHFLLNETYAKACDQLAPADIDIAANYAEDNASEVECKATVRFPLPVQANPYQLGFILTADGLSGEEDSWTQKNYYPNNTEYTDTDMELFTQGDGYVYDLTYNMVAIGFSGPSFIEGSLPEQIEADKDYEYTFRFDLSKDSQTCKAKSILAGQQNYKLRTVALLIDSTTGEVVNARKAKVGGETDGVSALTVNKEATPVAYYTPDGRQLQSPTKGINIVRLADGRTVKMIVRK
;
A
#
# COMPACT_ATOMS: atom_id res chain seq x y z
N MET A 1 89.75 -16.29 19.83
CA MET A 1 88.36 -16.72 19.98
C MET A 1 87.49 -15.72 19.25
N THR A 2 87.18 -15.99 18.00
CA THR A 2 86.56 -15.10 17.06
C THR A 2 85.08 -15.47 16.89
N LYS A 3 84.18 -14.54 17.22
CA LYS A 3 82.74 -14.67 16.95
C LYS A 3 82.48 -14.39 15.47
N LYS A 4 81.97 -15.37 14.75
CA LYS A 4 81.42 -15.21 13.39
C LYS A 4 79.98 -14.73 13.48
N THR A 5 79.71 -13.55 12.95
CA THR A 5 78.37 -12.97 12.79
C THR A 5 77.84 -13.45 11.46
N LEU A 6 76.71 -14.20 11.47
CA LEU A 6 75.98 -14.62 10.26
C LEU A 6 75.04 -13.48 9.89
N LEU A 7 75.22 -12.87 8.73
CA LEU A 7 74.28 -11.95 8.10
C LEU A 7 73.24 -12.80 7.36
N ALA A 8 72.00 -12.76 7.82
CA ALA A 8 70.85 -13.33 7.09
C ALA A 8 70.28 -12.27 6.11
N LEU A 9 70.43 -12.49 4.83
CA LEU A 9 69.79 -11.71 3.79
C LEU A 9 68.32 -12.17 3.71
N SER A 10 67.38 -11.32 4.16
CA SER A 10 65.95 -11.49 3.91
C SER A 10 65.60 -10.97 2.53
N ALA A 11 65.40 -11.86 1.57
CA ALA A 11 64.82 -11.54 0.28
C ALA A 11 63.31 -11.30 0.46
N SER A 12 62.89 -10.06 0.42
CA SER A 12 61.48 -9.66 0.34
C SER A 12 60.96 -10.03 -1.05
N LEU A 13 60.19 -11.10 -1.13
CA LEU A 13 59.37 -11.39 -2.30
C LEU A 13 58.28 -10.29 -2.36
N LEU A 14 58.41 -9.31 -3.24
CA LEU A 14 57.28 -8.52 -3.70
C LEU A 14 56.39 -9.47 -4.53
N MET A 15 55.36 -10.05 -3.87
CA MET A 15 54.20 -10.55 -4.59
C MET A 15 53.48 -9.34 -5.14
N GLY A 16 53.63 -9.07 -6.41
CA GLY A 16 52.74 -8.17 -7.15
C GLY A 16 51.33 -8.69 -6.99
N ALA A 17 50.49 -7.96 -6.28
CA ALA A 17 49.06 -8.23 -6.32
C ALA A 17 48.63 -8.09 -7.78
N ALA A 18 48.18 -9.18 -8.38
CA ALA A 18 47.45 -9.11 -9.63
C ALA A 18 46.28 -8.11 -9.38
N PRO A 19 45.99 -7.22 -10.32
CA PRO A 19 44.81 -6.39 -10.18
C PRO A 19 43.63 -7.33 -10.00
N ALA A 20 42.89 -7.17 -8.87
CA ALA A 20 41.63 -7.85 -8.70
C ALA A 20 40.79 -7.50 -9.94
N ALA A 21 40.30 -8.54 -10.63
CA ALA A 21 39.40 -8.34 -11.74
C ALA A 21 38.30 -7.39 -11.25
N ALA A 22 38.04 -6.33 -11.99
CA ALA A 22 37.00 -5.36 -11.66
C ALA A 22 35.70 -6.12 -11.41
N GLN A 23 35.15 -6.00 -10.22
CA GLN A 23 33.95 -6.71 -9.82
C GLN A 23 32.75 -5.96 -10.35
N THR A 24 32.08 -6.50 -11.37
CA THR A 24 30.86 -5.92 -11.92
C THR A 24 29.72 -6.00 -10.91
N THR A 25 28.94 -4.94 -10.80
CA THR A 25 27.76 -4.83 -9.92
C THR A 25 26.50 -4.96 -10.77
N PRO A 26 25.60 -5.91 -10.47
CA PRO A 26 24.32 -6.00 -11.14
C PRO A 26 23.41 -4.80 -10.82
N TYR A 27 22.68 -4.32 -11.83
CA TYR A 27 21.63 -3.30 -11.76
C TYR A 27 20.33 -3.90 -12.28
N GLY A 28 19.25 -3.79 -11.51
CA GLY A 28 17.94 -4.32 -11.88
C GLY A 28 17.88 -5.85 -11.97
N GLY A 29 16.76 -6.37 -12.41
CA GLY A 29 16.56 -7.80 -12.63
C GLY A 29 16.59 -8.65 -11.36
N TYR A 30 16.98 -9.90 -11.52
CA TYR A 30 16.95 -10.91 -10.46
C TYR A 30 17.97 -10.65 -9.36
N THR A 31 17.51 -10.59 -8.09
CA THR A 31 18.37 -10.32 -6.93
C THR A 31 18.85 -11.59 -6.21
N GLY A 32 18.29 -12.75 -6.57
CA GLY A 32 18.66 -14.06 -6.00
C GLY A 32 17.64 -14.64 -5.01
N THR A 33 16.55 -13.94 -4.74
CA THR A 33 15.54 -14.35 -3.74
C THR A 33 14.13 -14.51 -4.29
N GLU A 34 13.78 -13.80 -5.35
CA GLU A 34 12.46 -13.83 -5.96
C GLU A 34 12.26 -15.07 -6.85
N PRO A 35 11.02 -15.58 -6.97
CA PRO A 35 10.70 -16.64 -7.91
C PRO A 35 10.90 -16.17 -9.37
N LEU A 36 11.57 -16.98 -10.18
CA LEU A 36 11.65 -16.78 -11.61
C LEU A 36 10.38 -17.31 -12.27
N THR A 37 9.78 -16.48 -13.14
CA THR A 37 8.64 -16.83 -13.98
C THR A 37 9.01 -16.65 -15.45
N SER A 38 8.11 -16.98 -16.37
CA SER A 38 8.42 -16.89 -17.80
C SER A 38 7.28 -16.23 -18.56
N TYR A 39 7.64 -15.45 -19.56
CA TYR A 39 6.72 -14.71 -20.42
C TYR A 39 6.97 -15.04 -21.90
N GLY A 40 5.91 -14.99 -22.71
CA GLY A 40 5.97 -15.12 -24.16
C GLY A 40 4.58 -15.12 -24.76
N THR A 41 4.52 -14.88 -26.06
CA THR A 41 3.27 -14.98 -26.83
C THR A 41 3.02 -16.43 -27.26
N ARG A 42 1.86 -16.68 -27.84
CA ARG A 42 1.52 -18.00 -28.40
C ARG A 42 1.99 -18.18 -29.85
N MET A 43 2.73 -17.22 -30.37
CA MET A 43 3.15 -17.16 -31.77
C MET A 43 4.67 -17.27 -31.88
N MET A 44 5.16 -17.72 -33.01
CA MET A 44 6.58 -17.63 -33.38
C MET A 44 6.87 -16.20 -33.82
N GLU A 45 7.74 -15.51 -33.15
CA GLU A 45 8.02 -14.08 -33.31
C GLU A 45 9.50 -13.77 -33.05
N SER A 46 9.95 -12.62 -33.52
CA SER A 46 11.17 -12.00 -33.01
C SER A 46 10.81 -11.11 -31.83
N TYR A 47 11.69 -11.08 -30.84
CA TYR A 47 11.52 -10.33 -29.61
C TYR A 47 12.67 -9.35 -29.41
N ASP A 48 12.31 -8.11 -29.12
CA ASP A 48 13.21 -7.09 -28.57
C ASP A 48 12.73 -6.74 -27.16
N VAL A 49 13.57 -6.94 -26.17
CA VAL A 49 13.23 -6.65 -24.76
C VAL A 49 14.28 -5.76 -24.12
N ALA A 50 13.87 -4.84 -23.27
CA ALA A 50 14.76 -3.88 -22.64
C ALA A 50 14.34 -3.53 -21.23
N VAL A 51 15.32 -3.06 -20.48
CA VAL A 51 15.16 -2.22 -19.30
C VAL A 51 15.69 -0.82 -19.61
N ARG A 52 15.15 0.19 -18.95
CA ARG A 52 15.71 1.53 -18.94
C ARG A 52 16.53 1.72 -17.68
N LEU A 53 17.81 2.02 -17.83
CA LEU A 53 18.63 2.51 -16.74
C LEU A 53 18.41 4.02 -16.66
N THR A 54 17.72 4.45 -15.59
CA THR A 54 17.46 5.86 -15.29
C THR A 54 18.44 6.34 -14.23
N VAL A 55 18.76 7.63 -14.27
CA VAL A 55 19.60 8.30 -13.28
C VAL A 55 18.79 9.45 -12.68
N ASP A 56 18.21 9.23 -11.54
CA ASP A 56 17.53 10.27 -10.77
C ASP A 56 18.51 11.04 -9.86
N GLU A 57 17.99 11.98 -9.08
CA GLU A 57 18.80 12.77 -8.16
C GLU A 57 19.49 11.95 -7.07
N ASN A 58 18.95 10.76 -6.75
CA ASN A 58 19.49 9.84 -5.74
C ASN A 58 20.54 8.88 -6.34
N ASP A 59 20.59 8.76 -7.67
CA ASP A 59 21.45 7.83 -8.41
C ASP A 59 22.65 8.51 -9.07
N GLN A 60 23.00 9.73 -8.67
CA GLN A 60 24.10 10.50 -9.26
C GLN A 60 25.46 9.75 -9.22
N GLY A 61 25.63 8.80 -8.31
CA GLY A 61 26.80 7.92 -8.23
C GLY A 61 26.97 6.96 -9.42
N LEU A 62 25.93 6.75 -10.24
CA LEU A 62 26.00 5.98 -11.49
C LEU A 62 26.70 6.74 -12.62
N VAL A 63 26.61 8.07 -12.63
CA VAL A 63 27.20 8.89 -13.70
C VAL A 63 28.71 8.73 -13.73
N GLY A 64 29.25 8.36 -14.89
CA GLY A 64 30.67 8.09 -15.08
C GLY A 64 31.06 6.62 -14.90
N SER A 65 30.21 5.78 -14.29
CA SER A 65 30.37 4.33 -14.28
C SER A 65 30.09 3.73 -15.67
N GLN A 66 30.42 2.47 -15.88
CA GLN A 66 30.35 1.86 -17.20
C GLN A 66 29.43 0.65 -17.21
N ILE A 67 28.54 0.57 -18.20
CA ILE A 67 27.84 -0.65 -18.54
C ILE A 67 28.80 -1.52 -19.35
N THR A 68 29.16 -2.68 -18.81
CA THR A 68 30.12 -3.61 -19.41
C THR A 68 29.47 -4.83 -20.03
N GLY A 69 28.21 -5.09 -19.72
CA GLY A 69 27.48 -6.27 -20.23
C GLY A 69 26.11 -6.42 -19.61
N VAL A 70 25.53 -7.57 -19.87
CA VAL A 70 24.25 -8.00 -19.29
C VAL A 70 24.36 -9.44 -18.83
N ARG A 71 23.57 -9.80 -17.83
CA ARG A 71 23.33 -11.18 -17.40
C ARG A 71 21.87 -11.52 -17.66
N ILE A 72 21.62 -12.49 -18.52
CA ILE A 72 20.30 -12.86 -19.01
C ILE A 72 19.98 -14.28 -18.52
N PRO A 73 18.95 -14.46 -17.68
CA PRO A 73 18.43 -15.78 -17.37
C PRO A 73 17.49 -16.25 -18.47
N PHE A 74 17.72 -17.47 -18.95
CA PHE A 74 16.84 -18.14 -19.90
C PHE A 74 16.18 -19.37 -19.27
N PRO A 75 14.95 -19.74 -19.68
CA PRO A 75 14.33 -21.01 -19.30
C PRO A 75 15.07 -22.20 -19.93
N ASP A 76 14.67 -23.44 -19.55
CA ASP A 76 15.34 -24.66 -20.03
C ASP A 76 15.04 -24.99 -21.50
N ASP A 77 13.88 -24.62 -22.01
CA ASP A 77 13.42 -24.90 -23.39
C ASP A 77 13.66 -23.68 -24.30
N ILE A 78 14.86 -23.58 -24.85
CA ILE A 78 15.30 -22.44 -25.67
C ILE A 78 16.13 -22.84 -26.91
N ASP A 79 16.16 -24.13 -27.28
CA ASP A 79 16.98 -24.63 -28.38
C ASP A 79 16.66 -23.96 -29.74
N HIS A 80 15.51 -23.33 -29.86
CA HIS A 80 15.02 -22.68 -31.07
C HIS A 80 15.15 -21.14 -31.05
N LEU A 81 15.91 -20.57 -30.10
CA LEU A 81 16.26 -19.15 -30.11
C LEU A 81 17.53 -18.94 -30.93
N ILE A 82 17.41 -18.17 -31.99
CA ILE A 82 18.48 -17.87 -32.96
C ILE A 82 18.72 -16.37 -33.07
N GLU A 83 19.81 -15.98 -33.69
CA GLU A 83 20.20 -14.59 -33.96
C GLU A 83 20.17 -13.69 -32.71
N ALA A 84 20.52 -14.25 -31.55
CA ALA A 84 20.45 -13.53 -30.30
C ALA A 84 21.55 -12.47 -30.18
N GLN A 85 21.15 -11.26 -29.72
CA GLN A 85 22.02 -10.11 -29.56
C GLN A 85 21.66 -9.36 -28.27
N ALA A 86 22.67 -8.98 -27.49
CA ALA A 86 22.52 -8.01 -26.41
C ALA A 86 22.94 -6.64 -26.91
N TRP A 87 22.32 -5.56 -26.40
CA TRP A 87 22.52 -4.24 -26.96
C TRP A 87 22.33 -3.11 -25.96
N ILE A 88 22.83 -1.92 -26.34
CA ILE A 88 22.63 -0.63 -25.66
C ILE A 88 22.09 0.37 -26.67
N SER A 89 21.07 1.16 -26.29
CA SER A 89 20.48 2.17 -27.16
C SER A 89 19.99 3.40 -26.37
N LYS A 90 20.08 4.59 -26.95
CA LYS A 90 19.49 5.81 -26.37
C LYS A 90 17.98 5.90 -26.60
N SER A 91 17.49 5.27 -27.67
CA SER A 91 16.10 5.31 -28.10
C SER A 91 15.58 3.91 -28.39
N LEU A 92 14.28 3.74 -28.28
CA LEU A 92 13.52 2.54 -28.71
C LEU A 92 12.70 2.81 -29.99
N GLU A 93 13.06 3.83 -30.76
CA GLU A 93 12.38 4.16 -32.01
C GLU A 93 12.62 3.08 -33.06
N LEU A 94 11.60 2.78 -33.84
CA LEU A 94 11.67 1.83 -34.95
C LEU A 94 11.94 2.55 -36.27
N THR A 95 12.73 1.93 -37.12
CA THR A 95 12.89 2.32 -38.52
C THR A 95 12.31 1.22 -39.41
N ASP A 96 11.34 1.55 -40.24
CA ASP A 96 10.65 0.58 -41.11
C ASP A 96 10.15 -0.67 -40.33
N TYR A 97 9.53 -0.44 -39.16
CA TYR A 97 9.02 -1.46 -38.22
C TYR A 97 10.11 -2.39 -37.63
N SER A 98 11.37 -2.06 -37.78
CA SER A 98 12.49 -2.82 -37.24
C SER A 98 13.25 -1.99 -36.21
N PHE A 99 13.67 -2.63 -35.13
CA PHE A 99 14.53 -2.01 -34.13
C PHE A 99 16.01 -2.23 -34.49
N THR A 100 16.79 -1.18 -34.35
CA THR A 100 18.26 -1.24 -34.48
C THR A 100 18.86 -0.40 -33.38
N PRO A 101 19.65 -0.99 -32.45
CA PRO A 101 20.34 -0.26 -31.40
C PRO A 101 21.34 0.75 -31.98
N ASP A 102 21.48 1.90 -31.32
CA ASP A 102 22.29 3.02 -31.84
C ASP A 102 23.67 3.19 -31.15
N ILE A 103 23.98 2.37 -30.10
CA ILE A 103 25.22 2.49 -29.34
C ILE A 103 26.11 1.24 -29.48
N GLU A 104 25.62 0.08 -29.03
CA GLU A 104 26.40 -1.16 -28.98
C GLU A 104 25.51 -2.37 -29.22
N MET A 105 26.06 -3.38 -29.89
CA MET A 105 25.36 -4.64 -30.16
C MET A 105 26.35 -5.80 -30.15
N LYS A 106 26.02 -6.86 -29.40
CA LYS A 106 26.86 -8.04 -29.23
C LYS A 106 26.08 -9.31 -29.44
N SER A 107 26.43 -10.08 -30.47
CA SER A 107 25.85 -11.42 -30.70
C SER A 107 26.30 -12.41 -29.61
N PHE A 108 25.41 -13.28 -29.22
CA PHE A 108 25.68 -14.36 -28.27
C PHE A 108 24.87 -15.61 -28.60
N THR A 109 25.21 -16.74 -28.01
CA THR A 109 24.45 -17.99 -28.14
C THR A 109 23.61 -18.16 -26.88
N PRO A 110 22.26 -18.21 -26.96
CA PRO A 110 21.39 -18.53 -25.84
C PRO A 110 21.69 -19.92 -25.27
N GLY A 111 21.48 -20.10 -23.99
CA GLY A 111 21.62 -21.36 -23.28
C GLY A 111 20.79 -21.35 -22.01
N PRO A 112 20.37 -22.51 -21.46
CA PRO A 112 19.57 -22.55 -20.26
C PRO A 112 20.31 -21.97 -19.05
N GLY A 113 19.58 -21.26 -18.17
CA GLY A 113 20.14 -20.60 -16.99
C GLY A 113 20.70 -19.22 -17.30
N PHE A 114 21.69 -18.77 -16.54
CA PHE A 114 22.24 -17.42 -16.65
C PHE A 114 23.37 -17.35 -17.67
N ILE A 115 23.24 -16.46 -18.65
CA ILE A 115 24.24 -16.18 -19.68
C ILE A 115 24.77 -14.75 -19.47
N ASP A 116 26.08 -14.62 -19.31
CA ASP A 116 26.78 -13.34 -19.25
C ASP A 116 27.25 -12.94 -20.66
N VAL A 117 26.81 -11.75 -21.11
CA VAL A 117 27.23 -11.18 -22.39
C VAL A 117 28.04 -9.91 -22.10
N THR A 118 29.31 -9.88 -22.47
CA THR A 118 30.19 -8.72 -22.29
C THR A 118 30.22 -7.92 -23.57
N PHE A 119 30.00 -6.62 -23.50
CA PHE A 119 30.09 -5.69 -24.63
C PHE A 119 31.54 -5.44 -25.04
N ASP A 120 31.78 -5.27 -26.34
CA ASP A 120 33.11 -4.97 -26.86
C ASP A 120 33.51 -3.53 -26.52
N SER A 121 32.54 -2.61 -26.43
CA SER A 121 32.74 -1.20 -26.07
C SER A 121 31.87 -0.86 -24.88
N PRO A 122 32.41 -0.80 -23.64
CA PRO A 122 31.66 -0.37 -22.48
C PRO A 122 31.05 1.03 -22.65
N TYR A 123 29.81 1.19 -22.21
CA TYR A 123 29.10 2.48 -22.30
C TYR A 123 29.23 3.27 -20.99
N THR A 124 29.72 4.51 -21.07
CA THR A 124 29.76 5.39 -19.90
C THR A 124 28.38 5.98 -19.63
N ILE A 125 27.85 5.73 -18.45
CA ILE A 125 26.54 6.19 -18.01
C ILE A 125 26.54 7.71 -17.88
N THR A 126 25.51 8.33 -18.44
CA THR A 126 25.23 9.78 -18.36
C THR A 126 23.95 10.05 -17.59
N SER A 127 23.66 11.30 -17.28
CA SER A 127 22.41 11.72 -16.62
C SER A 127 21.13 11.51 -17.47
N GLU A 128 21.28 11.27 -18.78
CA GLU A 128 20.13 11.07 -19.68
C GLU A 128 19.48 9.68 -19.55
N GLY A 129 20.19 8.74 -18.89
CA GLY A 129 19.81 7.34 -18.88
C GLY A 129 20.03 6.65 -20.23
N VAL A 130 19.71 5.35 -20.28
CA VAL A 130 19.92 4.54 -21.49
C VAL A 130 19.08 3.28 -21.43
N TYR A 131 18.70 2.73 -22.58
CA TYR A 131 18.08 1.42 -22.68
C TYR A 131 19.13 0.33 -22.86
N VAL A 132 18.95 -0.78 -22.16
CA VAL A 132 19.79 -1.97 -22.26
C VAL A 132 18.89 -3.16 -22.45
N GLY A 133 19.18 -3.99 -23.44
CA GLY A 133 18.29 -5.06 -23.79
C GLY A 133 18.94 -6.22 -24.51
N TYR A 134 18.10 -7.13 -24.95
CA TYR A 134 18.47 -8.21 -25.84
C TYR A 134 17.35 -8.53 -26.82
N SER A 135 17.73 -9.07 -27.95
CA SER A 135 16.83 -9.48 -29.04
C SER A 135 17.13 -10.93 -29.43
N PHE A 136 16.15 -11.63 -29.96
CA PHE A 136 16.31 -12.94 -30.56
C PHE A 136 15.16 -13.23 -31.53
N GLU A 137 15.41 -14.16 -32.44
CA GLU A 137 14.41 -14.75 -33.33
C GLU A 137 14.11 -16.19 -32.89
N MET A 138 12.98 -16.73 -33.33
CA MET A 138 12.63 -18.14 -33.13
C MET A 138 12.48 -18.84 -34.46
N ASP A 139 13.22 -19.92 -34.71
CA ASP A 139 13.06 -20.79 -35.89
C ASP A 139 11.95 -21.82 -35.73
N GLU A 140 11.65 -22.20 -34.47
CA GLU A 140 10.46 -22.93 -34.06
C GLU A 140 9.83 -22.25 -32.84
N LYS A 141 8.57 -22.59 -32.54
CA LYS A 141 7.84 -21.98 -31.44
C LYS A 141 8.42 -22.42 -30.08
N VAL A 142 8.94 -21.47 -29.33
CA VAL A 142 9.28 -21.61 -27.91
C VAL A 142 8.17 -21.00 -27.07
N SER A 143 7.70 -21.76 -26.09
CA SER A 143 6.69 -21.26 -25.15
C SER A 143 7.37 -20.47 -24.03
N LYS A 144 7.05 -19.17 -23.93
CA LYS A 144 7.54 -18.29 -22.84
C LYS A 144 9.08 -18.16 -22.77
N PRO A 145 9.74 -17.65 -23.82
CA PRO A 145 11.21 -17.60 -23.91
C PRO A 145 11.88 -16.54 -23.04
N ILE A 146 11.11 -15.63 -22.42
CA ILE A 146 11.63 -14.52 -21.61
C ILE A 146 11.45 -14.85 -20.13
N THR A 147 12.54 -14.73 -19.35
CA THR A 147 12.48 -14.92 -17.90
C THR A 147 12.18 -13.60 -17.19
N THR A 148 11.25 -13.66 -16.25
CA THR A 148 10.70 -12.49 -15.53
C THR A 148 10.65 -12.75 -14.03
N ILE A 149 10.52 -11.64 -13.28
CA ILE A 149 10.26 -11.58 -11.84
C ILE A 149 9.02 -10.72 -11.60
N SER A 150 8.41 -10.79 -10.41
CA SER A 150 7.30 -9.91 -10.03
C SER A 150 7.79 -8.48 -9.80
N GLY A 151 6.99 -7.49 -10.18
CA GLY A 151 7.23 -6.08 -9.93
C GLY A 151 6.52 -5.17 -10.95
N THR A 152 6.37 -3.90 -10.58
CA THR A 152 5.55 -2.92 -11.33
C THR A 152 6.35 -1.72 -11.84
N ASN A 153 7.70 -1.70 -11.68
CA ASN A 153 8.49 -0.59 -12.17
C ASN A 153 8.41 -0.50 -13.71
N PRO A 154 7.84 0.58 -14.30
CA PRO A 154 7.61 0.69 -15.73
C PRO A 154 8.90 0.69 -16.57
N ASP A 155 10.04 1.03 -15.98
CA ASP A 155 11.34 1.05 -16.67
C ASP A 155 12.00 -0.33 -16.77
N TYR A 156 11.42 -1.37 -16.16
CA TYR A 156 12.07 -2.68 -16.06
C TYR A 156 11.52 -3.76 -16.98
N PHE A 157 10.61 -3.43 -17.91
CA PHE A 157 10.25 -4.34 -19.01
C PHE A 157 9.60 -3.59 -20.17
N TYR A 158 10.39 -3.27 -21.18
CA TYR A 158 9.92 -2.84 -22.49
C TYR A 158 9.95 -4.02 -23.44
N LEU A 159 8.88 -4.16 -24.24
CA LEU A 159 8.71 -5.25 -25.20
C LEU A 159 8.32 -4.71 -26.56
N HIS A 160 8.98 -5.21 -27.62
CA HIS A 160 8.57 -5.12 -29.00
C HIS A 160 8.63 -6.50 -29.64
N THR A 161 7.68 -6.80 -30.54
CA THR A 161 7.67 -8.02 -31.36
C THR A 161 7.31 -7.64 -32.79
N THR A 162 7.93 -8.29 -33.76
CA THR A 162 7.73 -7.99 -35.20
C THR A 162 6.31 -8.31 -35.71
N ARG A 163 5.47 -8.97 -34.93
CA ARG A 163 4.08 -9.31 -35.24
C ARG A 163 3.06 -8.72 -34.28
N SER A 164 3.50 -7.82 -33.38
CA SER A 164 2.55 -7.15 -32.51
C SER A 164 1.72 -6.15 -33.32
N TYR A 165 0.45 -6.01 -32.94
CA TYR A 165 -0.44 -4.97 -33.48
C TYR A 165 -0.04 -3.56 -33.01
N TYR A 166 1.00 -3.45 -32.22
CA TYR A 166 1.51 -2.20 -31.67
C TYR A 166 2.72 -1.73 -32.46
N GLU A 167 2.65 -0.52 -32.98
CA GLU A 167 3.79 0.17 -33.60
C GLU A 167 4.74 0.65 -32.49
N GLY A 168 5.78 -0.13 -32.17
CA GLY A 168 6.83 0.24 -31.22
C GLY A 168 6.87 -0.59 -29.93
N PHE A 169 7.80 -0.18 -29.05
CA PHE A 169 7.94 -0.77 -27.73
C PHE A 169 6.83 -0.33 -26.79
N SER A 170 6.35 -1.25 -25.96
CA SER A 170 5.40 -0.98 -24.88
C SER A 170 6.00 -1.39 -23.54
N SER A 171 5.70 -0.67 -22.45
CA SER A 171 6.03 -1.10 -21.10
C SER A 171 5.03 -2.18 -20.66
N VAL A 172 5.56 -3.32 -20.24
CA VAL A 172 4.78 -4.48 -19.76
C VAL A 172 4.64 -4.47 -18.24
N SER A 173 5.60 -3.86 -17.53
CA SER A 173 5.71 -3.93 -16.07
C SER A 173 4.50 -3.34 -15.36
N ALA A 174 4.05 -2.15 -15.78
CA ALA A 174 2.99 -1.42 -15.09
C ALA A 174 1.65 -2.18 -15.12
N ASP A 175 1.35 -2.84 -16.27
CA ASP A 175 0.05 -3.47 -16.48
C ASP A 175 -0.03 -4.91 -15.98
N ARG A 176 1.11 -5.58 -15.73
CA ARG A 176 1.14 -7.03 -15.51
C ARG A 176 1.88 -7.48 -14.24
N ASN A 177 2.30 -6.56 -13.38
CA ASN A 177 3.13 -6.88 -12.19
C ASN A 177 4.31 -7.81 -12.55
N MET A 178 5.08 -7.41 -13.58
CA MET A 178 6.11 -8.25 -14.19
C MET A 178 7.28 -7.40 -14.66
N MET A 179 8.51 -7.79 -14.32
CA MET A 179 9.75 -7.13 -14.74
C MET A 179 10.69 -8.16 -15.38
N LEU A 180 11.61 -7.72 -16.23
CA LEU A 180 12.67 -8.59 -16.76
C LEU A 180 13.57 -9.05 -15.62
N ALA A 181 13.92 -10.35 -15.63
CA ALA A 181 14.92 -10.90 -14.72
C ALA A 181 16.37 -10.60 -15.15
N MET A 182 16.58 -10.00 -16.33
CA MET A 182 17.87 -9.57 -16.83
C MET A 182 18.52 -8.54 -15.92
N GLN A 183 19.82 -8.66 -15.68
CA GLN A 183 20.65 -7.72 -14.93
C GLN A 183 21.57 -6.96 -15.89
N VAL A 184 21.69 -5.64 -15.71
CA VAL A 184 22.73 -4.83 -16.35
C VAL A 184 24.00 -4.89 -15.50
N LEU A 185 25.14 -5.17 -16.08
CA LEU A 185 26.42 -5.30 -15.37
C LEU A 185 27.19 -3.98 -15.43
N ILE A 186 27.43 -3.40 -14.25
CA ILE A 186 28.07 -2.08 -14.10
C ILE A 186 29.46 -2.24 -13.47
N ASP A 187 30.44 -1.54 -14.01
CA ASP A 187 31.79 -1.38 -13.47
C ASP A 187 32.08 0.09 -13.11
N GLY A 188 33.07 0.30 -12.23
CA GLY A 188 33.50 1.64 -11.83
C GLY A 188 32.73 2.25 -10.65
N LEU A 189 31.82 1.50 -10.03
CA LEU A 189 31.18 1.96 -8.80
C LEU A 189 32.15 2.00 -7.61
N PRO A 190 31.99 2.93 -6.65
CA PRO A 190 32.74 2.93 -5.40
C PRO A 190 32.61 1.60 -4.66
N ALA A 191 33.62 1.18 -3.93
CA ALA A 191 33.54 -0.08 -3.17
C ALA A 191 32.51 0.00 -2.02
N ARG A 192 32.50 1.13 -1.29
CA ARG A 192 31.68 1.36 -0.09
C ARG A 192 30.78 2.57 -0.30
N SER A 193 29.58 2.39 -0.80
CA SER A 193 28.66 3.47 -1.13
C SER A 193 27.25 3.12 -0.66
N VAL A 194 26.76 3.81 0.36
CA VAL A 194 25.42 3.62 0.92
C VAL A 194 24.74 4.98 1.07
N SER A 195 23.53 5.10 0.53
CA SER A 195 22.65 6.23 0.73
C SER A 195 21.50 5.87 1.68
N PRO A 196 21.16 6.74 2.66
CA PRO A 196 19.94 6.60 3.46
C PRO A 196 18.76 7.26 2.77
N THR A 197 17.54 6.78 3.06
CA THR A 197 16.29 7.47 2.75
C THR A 197 15.38 7.47 3.97
N LEU A 198 14.68 8.59 4.18
CA LEU A 198 13.78 8.81 5.31
C LEU A 198 12.41 9.24 4.79
N ASN A 199 11.37 8.76 5.46
CA ASN A 199 10.03 9.33 5.40
C ASN A 199 9.73 10.04 6.72
N ASP A 200 8.69 10.86 6.75
CA ASP A 200 8.21 11.49 7.97
C ASP A 200 7.88 10.42 9.02
N GLN A 201 8.22 10.73 10.27
CA GLN A 201 8.04 9.85 11.42
C GLN A 201 7.07 10.49 12.41
N TYR A 202 6.21 9.67 13.02
CA TYR A 202 5.20 10.12 13.96
C TYR A 202 5.38 9.42 15.30
N PHE A 203 5.63 10.19 16.34
CA PHE A 203 5.84 9.71 17.70
C PHE A 203 4.84 10.36 18.64
N LYS A 204 4.52 9.68 19.74
CA LYS A 204 3.69 10.25 20.80
C LYS A 204 4.57 10.90 21.87
N VAL A 205 4.18 12.09 22.32
CA VAL A 205 4.85 12.80 23.42
C VAL A 205 4.95 11.91 24.66
N GLY A 206 6.13 11.88 25.26
CA GLY A 206 6.37 11.24 26.55
C GLY A 206 6.38 9.71 26.53
N GLU A 207 6.27 9.05 25.39
CA GLU A 207 6.57 7.61 25.31
C GLU A 207 8.06 7.35 25.50
N GLY A 208 8.40 6.41 26.40
CA GLY A 208 9.75 6.22 26.93
C GLY A 208 10.80 5.80 25.91
N SER A 209 10.40 5.24 24.77
CA SER A 209 11.28 5.00 23.63
C SER A 209 10.46 4.90 22.34
N ASN A 210 10.93 5.59 21.32
CA ASN A 210 10.36 5.55 19.98
C ASN A 210 11.27 4.75 19.04
N THR A 211 10.70 4.11 18.04
CA THR A 211 11.47 3.43 17.00
C THR A 211 11.49 4.30 15.76
N LEU A 212 12.65 4.84 15.44
CA LEU A 212 12.89 5.58 14.21
C LEU A 212 13.32 4.58 13.13
N THR A 213 12.69 4.65 11.97
CA THR A 213 12.94 3.74 10.87
C THR A 213 13.43 4.50 9.64
N PHE A 214 14.46 4.00 8.99
CA PHE A 214 14.96 4.53 7.72
C PHE A 214 15.41 3.40 6.79
N ASN A 215 15.43 3.66 5.50
CA ASN A 215 15.95 2.70 4.54
C ASN A 215 17.38 3.09 4.15
N ILE A 216 18.17 2.08 3.84
CA ILE A 216 19.49 2.25 3.22
C ILE A 216 19.53 1.52 1.90
N ARG A 217 20.29 2.05 0.93
CA ARG A 217 20.52 1.45 -0.37
C ARG A 217 22.02 1.22 -0.57
N ASN A 218 22.39 0.01 -0.98
CA ASN A 218 23.77 -0.27 -1.40
C ASN A 218 23.95 0.20 -2.85
N GLN A 219 24.73 1.24 -3.03
CA GLN A 219 25.14 1.81 -4.34
C GLN A 219 26.61 1.58 -4.61
N GLY A 220 27.22 0.65 -3.88
CA GLY A 220 28.60 0.24 -4.03
C GLY A 220 28.78 -1.11 -4.73
N SER A 221 30.03 -1.43 -5.06
CA SER A 221 30.41 -2.69 -5.70
C SER A 221 30.70 -3.82 -4.72
N GLN A 222 30.60 -3.59 -3.39
CA GLN A 222 30.80 -4.62 -2.36
C GLN A 222 29.54 -4.85 -1.54
N PRO A 223 29.33 -6.06 -0.99
CA PRO A 223 28.27 -6.31 -0.01
C PRO A 223 28.45 -5.44 1.23
N VAL A 224 27.34 -5.13 1.92
CA VAL A 224 27.32 -4.31 3.14
C VAL A 224 26.80 -5.13 4.30
N SER A 225 27.61 -5.26 5.36
CA SER A 225 27.25 -5.99 6.58
C SER A 225 27.00 -5.08 7.79
N SER A 226 27.59 -3.88 7.79
CA SER A 226 27.40 -2.90 8.86
C SER A 226 27.52 -1.47 8.35
N ILE A 227 26.93 -0.54 9.09
CA ILE A 227 27.05 0.89 8.85
C ILE A 227 27.33 1.63 10.16
N ASP A 228 28.08 2.73 10.11
CA ASP A 228 28.11 3.72 11.18
C ASP A 228 27.27 4.92 10.73
N VAL A 229 26.39 5.38 11.61
CA VAL A 229 25.54 6.54 11.37
C VAL A 229 25.80 7.64 12.38
N ALA A 230 25.69 8.89 11.93
CA ALA A 230 25.63 10.07 12.79
C ALA A 230 24.27 10.75 12.58
N TYR A 231 23.60 11.14 13.65
CA TYR A 231 22.31 11.83 13.59
C TYR A 231 22.15 12.83 14.73
N ASN A 232 21.34 13.86 14.52
CA ASN A 232 20.94 14.77 15.57
C ASN A 232 19.78 14.15 16.36
N ALA A 233 19.93 14.01 17.67
CA ALA A 233 18.81 13.57 18.52
C ALA A 233 17.72 14.64 18.54
N PRO A 234 16.44 14.31 18.23
CA PRO A 234 15.37 15.29 18.25
C PRO A 234 15.21 15.90 19.65
N GLY A 235 15.26 17.24 19.73
CA GLY A 235 15.08 17.96 21.02
C GLY A 235 16.31 18.01 21.93
N GLU A 236 17.45 17.43 21.55
CA GLU A 236 18.70 17.47 22.31
C GLU A 236 19.82 18.20 21.57
N SER A 237 20.95 18.35 22.25
CA SER A 237 22.10 19.22 21.94
C SER A 237 22.61 19.16 20.47
N ASP A 238 23.35 20.24 20.09
CA ASP A 238 24.01 20.43 18.77
C ASP A 238 25.07 19.38 18.40
N SER A 239 25.29 18.36 19.22
CA SER A 239 26.28 17.32 18.95
C SER A 239 25.60 16.07 18.37
N PRO A 240 26.02 15.58 17.18
CA PRO A 240 25.45 14.38 16.59
C PRO A 240 25.75 13.15 17.47
N VAL A 241 24.77 12.26 17.54
CA VAL A 241 24.90 10.93 18.14
C VAL A 241 25.48 9.99 17.08
N GLU A 242 26.56 9.29 17.42
CA GLU A 242 27.14 8.25 16.56
C GLU A 242 26.68 6.86 17.00
N LYS A 243 26.33 6.01 16.05
CA LYS A 243 25.89 4.63 16.31
C LYS A 243 26.39 3.66 15.26
N HIS A 244 26.92 2.53 15.71
CA HIS A 244 27.24 1.38 14.86
C HIS A 244 26.03 0.46 14.75
N ILE A 245 25.72 0.01 13.51
CA ILE A 245 24.58 -0.87 13.21
C ILE A 245 25.09 -2.04 12.37
N THR A 246 24.93 -3.24 12.91
CA THR A 246 25.14 -4.47 12.15
C THR A 246 23.81 -4.89 11.51
N LEU A 247 23.81 -5.18 10.23
CA LEU A 247 22.62 -5.65 9.51
C LEU A 247 22.35 -7.11 9.84
N ASP A 248 21.10 -7.49 10.03
CA ASP A 248 20.68 -8.89 10.26
C ASP A 248 21.06 -9.79 9.09
N LYS A 249 21.01 -9.25 7.89
CA LYS A 249 21.45 -9.88 6.66
C LYS A 249 22.25 -8.88 5.85
N ALA A 250 23.43 -9.30 5.37
CA ALA A 250 24.25 -8.46 4.49
C ALA A 250 23.49 -8.10 3.21
N LEU A 251 23.52 -6.82 2.84
CA LEU A 251 23.04 -6.37 1.54
C LEU A 251 24.00 -6.84 0.46
N PRO A 252 23.51 -7.48 -0.61
CA PRO A 252 24.37 -7.94 -1.70
C PRO A 252 25.01 -6.78 -2.46
N ALA A 253 26.07 -7.08 -3.20
CA ALA A 253 26.63 -6.18 -4.20
C ALA A 253 25.71 -6.15 -5.44
N HIS A 254 24.57 -5.54 -5.28
CA HIS A 254 23.55 -5.31 -6.29
C HIS A 254 23.08 -3.86 -6.14
N TYR A 255 23.13 -3.08 -7.21
CA TYR A 255 22.86 -1.66 -7.13
C TYR A 255 21.44 -1.40 -6.64
N ASN A 256 21.30 -0.51 -5.65
CA ASN A 256 20.06 -0.21 -4.94
C ASN A 256 19.47 -1.38 -4.13
N ALA A 257 20.23 -2.46 -3.87
CA ALA A 257 19.81 -3.42 -2.83
C ALA A 257 19.55 -2.67 -1.52
N SER A 258 18.39 -2.88 -0.92
CA SER A 258 17.92 -2.07 0.21
C SER A 258 17.63 -2.90 1.46
N ALA A 259 17.73 -2.25 2.61
CA ALA A 259 17.27 -2.76 3.88
C ALA A 259 16.65 -1.64 4.71
N THR A 260 15.68 -2.01 5.54
CA THR A 260 15.11 -1.15 6.57
C THR A 260 15.96 -1.28 7.84
N VAL A 261 16.32 -0.15 8.40
CA VAL A 261 17.13 -0.04 9.63
C VAL A 261 16.31 0.69 10.67
N THR A 262 16.41 0.25 11.93
CA THR A 262 15.73 0.86 13.06
C THR A 262 16.71 1.42 14.07
N LEU A 263 16.37 2.57 14.65
CA LEU A 263 17.05 3.19 15.78
C LEU A 263 16.06 3.41 16.92
N THR A 264 16.52 3.25 18.13
CA THR A 264 15.75 3.71 19.31
C THR A 264 16.03 5.18 19.54
N ALA A 265 14.99 5.99 19.55
CA ALA A 265 15.03 7.41 19.89
C ALA A 265 14.40 7.63 21.27
N ASP A 266 14.90 8.60 22.01
CA ASP A 266 14.34 8.99 23.30
C ASP A 266 12.97 9.67 23.14
N ALA A 267 12.24 9.79 24.27
CA ALA A 267 10.97 10.48 24.32
C ALA A 267 11.11 11.96 23.91
N LEU A 268 10.22 12.44 23.06
CA LEU A 268 10.16 13.85 22.72
C LEU A 268 9.48 14.66 23.83
N PRO A 269 10.01 15.86 24.16
CA PRO A 269 9.59 16.59 25.36
C PRO A 269 8.21 17.29 25.21
N HIS A 270 7.79 17.60 24.00
CA HIS A 270 6.53 18.28 23.70
C HIS A 270 6.01 17.92 22.30
N ALA A 271 4.75 18.20 22.05
CA ALA A 271 4.16 18.07 20.72
C ALA A 271 4.73 19.14 19.76
N GLY A 272 4.91 18.78 18.51
CA GLY A 272 5.43 19.66 17.45
C GLY A 272 6.32 18.93 16.46
N ASP A 273 6.90 19.71 15.57
CA ASP A 273 7.74 19.25 14.49
C ASP A 273 9.22 19.40 14.84
N PHE A 274 9.98 18.32 14.67
CA PHE A 274 11.42 18.29 14.93
C PHE A 274 12.17 17.92 13.66
N PRO A 275 12.99 18.83 13.08
CA PRO A 275 13.87 18.49 11.98
C PRO A 275 14.83 17.37 12.40
N PHE A 276 14.95 16.37 11.54
CA PHE A 276 15.82 15.22 11.77
C PHE A 276 16.70 14.96 10.54
N THR A 277 17.97 14.72 10.78
CA THR A 277 18.95 14.38 9.75
C THR A 277 19.77 13.19 10.19
N ILE A 278 19.94 12.22 9.31
CA ILE A 278 20.83 11.08 9.49
C ILE A 278 21.87 11.05 8.38
N GLN A 279 23.09 10.69 8.73
CA GLN A 279 24.21 10.50 7.81
C GLN A 279 24.82 9.11 8.02
N VAL A 280 25.00 8.36 6.95
CA VAL A 280 25.83 7.14 6.94
C VAL A 280 27.30 7.58 6.78
N THR A 281 28.08 7.48 7.84
CA THR A 281 29.47 7.95 7.87
C THR A 281 30.47 6.88 7.42
N LYS A 282 30.18 5.59 7.74
CA LYS A 282 31.01 4.46 7.34
C LYS A 282 30.16 3.28 6.88
N VAL A 283 30.79 2.45 6.06
CA VAL A 283 30.27 1.18 5.54
C VAL A 283 31.34 0.12 5.80
N ASP A 284 31.02 -0.94 6.55
CA ASP A 284 31.94 -1.99 6.98
C ASP A 284 33.26 -1.43 7.54
N SER A 285 33.17 -0.41 8.40
CA SER A 285 34.29 0.32 9.04
C SER A 285 35.13 1.23 8.14
N GLU A 286 34.87 1.28 6.83
CA GLU A 286 35.52 2.19 5.88
C GLU A 286 34.65 3.44 5.68
N ALA A 287 35.25 4.58 5.27
CA ALA A 287 34.50 5.79 5.00
C ALA A 287 33.46 5.56 3.87
N ASN A 288 32.24 6.04 4.09
CA ASN A 288 31.21 5.99 3.05
C ASN A 288 31.59 6.89 1.87
N GLN A 289 31.59 6.31 0.68
CA GLN A 289 31.99 6.98 -0.57
C GLN A 289 30.79 7.54 -1.36
N ASN A 290 29.57 7.43 -0.80
CA ASN A 290 28.37 7.93 -1.46
C ASN A 290 28.38 9.46 -1.55
N ALA A 291 27.94 10.00 -2.69
CA ALA A 291 27.82 11.44 -2.91
C ALA A 291 26.68 12.05 -2.07
N LEU A 292 25.67 11.25 -1.72
CA LEU A 292 24.49 11.63 -0.93
C LEU A 292 24.41 10.76 0.33
N PRO A 293 25.34 10.91 1.30
CA PRO A 293 25.40 10.03 2.47
C PRO A 293 24.36 10.39 3.54
N SER A 294 23.55 11.45 3.35
CA SER A 294 22.63 11.99 4.34
C SER A 294 21.20 12.04 3.81
N ALA A 295 20.24 11.85 4.72
CA ALA A 295 18.83 12.10 4.46
C ALA A 295 18.24 12.92 5.61
N SER A 296 17.24 13.74 5.29
CA SER A 296 16.54 14.58 6.26
C SER A 296 15.04 14.39 6.15
N THR A 297 14.34 14.51 7.28
CA THR A 297 12.89 14.45 7.37
C THR A 297 12.41 15.28 8.56
N THR A 298 11.11 15.28 8.80
CA THR A 298 10.50 15.81 10.02
C THR A 298 10.03 14.66 10.91
N ILE A 299 10.34 14.73 12.19
CA ILE A 299 9.72 13.90 13.22
C ILE A 299 8.56 14.70 13.84
N HIS A 300 7.36 14.17 13.69
CA HIS A 300 6.12 14.74 14.22
C HIS A 300 5.83 14.15 15.60
N SER A 301 5.93 14.96 16.65
CA SER A 301 5.60 14.56 18.00
C SER A 301 4.14 14.87 18.30
N LEU A 302 3.32 13.84 18.40
CA LEU A 302 1.87 13.94 18.57
C LEU A 302 1.50 14.09 20.05
N SER A 303 0.61 15.00 20.40
CA SER A 303 0.06 15.10 21.75
C SER A 303 -0.77 13.86 22.12
N PHE A 304 -1.45 13.26 21.15
CA PHE A 304 -2.13 11.97 21.23
C PHE A 304 -2.06 11.28 19.85
N VAL A 305 -2.29 9.98 19.81
CA VAL A 305 -2.40 9.24 18.54
C VAL A 305 -3.88 9.13 18.18
N PRO A 306 -4.31 9.72 17.05
CA PRO A 306 -5.69 9.60 16.60
C PRO A 306 -6.09 8.15 16.32
N THR A 307 -7.35 7.82 16.61
CA THR A 307 -7.91 6.50 16.29
C THR A 307 -8.53 6.53 14.89
N LYS A 308 -7.87 5.91 13.92
CA LYS A 308 -8.43 5.82 12.57
C LYS A 308 -9.52 4.75 12.50
N ARG A 309 -10.61 5.11 11.82
CA ARG A 309 -11.62 4.19 11.28
C ARG A 309 -11.76 4.49 9.79
N ALA A 310 -11.57 3.47 8.98
CA ALA A 310 -11.73 3.59 7.55
C ALA A 310 -13.22 3.60 7.17
N LEU A 311 -13.56 4.28 6.09
CA LEU A 311 -14.87 4.20 5.46
C LEU A 311 -14.86 3.08 4.42
N LEU A 312 -15.86 2.17 4.46
CA LEU A 312 -16.14 1.25 3.36
C LEU A 312 -17.42 1.69 2.66
N GLU A 313 -17.35 2.02 1.39
CA GLU A 313 -18.50 2.35 0.53
C GLU A 313 -18.70 1.23 -0.49
N GLU A 314 -19.88 0.58 -0.47
CA GLU A 314 -20.30 -0.45 -1.43
C GLU A 314 -21.34 0.12 -2.38
N TYR A 315 -21.25 -0.24 -3.66
CA TYR A 315 -22.21 0.10 -4.71
C TYR A 315 -22.94 -1.15 -5.17
N THR A 316 -24.28 -1.16 -5.03
CA THR A 316 -25.10 -2.36 -5.09
C THR A 316 -26.47 -2.11 -5.71
N GLY A 317 -27.28 -3.15 -5.80
CA GLY A 317 -28.70 -3.09 -6.19
C GLY A 317 -29.36 -4.46 -6.16
N THR A 318 -30.66 -4.51 -5.83
CA THR A 318 -31.43 -5.76 -5.73
C THR A 318 -31.48 -6.53 -7.06
N TRP A 319 -31.42 -5.82 -8.19
CA TRP A 319 -31.39 -6.39 -9.55
C TRP A 319 -30.05 -7.03 -9.92
N CYS A 320 -29.00 -6.77 -9.18
CA CYS A 320 -27.64 -7.23 -9.47
C CYS A 320 -27.42 -8.64 -8.90
N GLY A 321 -27.30 -9.64 -9.76
CA GLY A 321 -27.14 -11.03 -9.33
C GLY A 321 -25.79 -11.37 -8.68
N TRP A 322 -24.75 -10.55 -8.86
CA TRP A 322 -23.44 -10.71 -8.21
C TRP A 322 -23.30 -9.90 -6.91
N CYS A 323 -24.27 -9.04 -6.60
CA CYS A 323 -24.25 -8.19 -5.41
C CYS A 323 -24.47 -8.90 -4.05
N PRO A 324 -25.03 -10.12 -3.98
CA PRO A 324 -25.11 -10.84 -2.72
C PRO A 324 -23.80 -10.93 -1.93
N LYS A 325 -22.65 -11.03 -2.58
CA LYS A 325 -21.35 -11.07 -1.87
C LYS A 325 -21.03 -9.76 -1.13
N GLY A 326 -21.40 -8.62 -1.69
CA GLY A 326 -21.23 -7.33 -1.04
C GLY A 326 -22.16 -7.17 0.16
N PHE A 327 -23.43 -7.54 0.00
CA PHE A 327 -24.38 -7.61 1.10
C PHE A 327 -23.82 -8.44 2.27
N VAL A 328 -23.35 -9.67 1.99
CA VAL A 328 -22.78 -10.55 3.02
C VAL A 328 -21.49 -9.95 3.62
N GLY A 329 -20.64 -9.36 2.79
CA GLY A 329 -19.40 -8.73 3.24
C GLY A 329 -19.62 -7.61 4.25
N LEU A 330 -20.57 -6.71 4.00
CA LEU A 330 -20.92 -5.62 4.91
C LEU A 330 -21.53 -6.14 6.22
N GLU A 331 -22.44 -7.11 6.13
CA GLU A 331 -23.03 -7.76 7.32
C GLU A 331 -21.96 -8.45 8.19
N ASN A 332 -21.02 -9.15 7.56
CA ASN A 332 -19.89 -9.77 8.27
C ASN A 332 -19.00 -8.74 8.96
N MET A 333 -18.73 -7.61 8.28
CA MET A 333 -17.94 -6.53 8.86
C MET A 333 -18.63 -5.88 10.05
N ASP A 334 -19.95 -5.59 9.96
CA ASP A 334 -20.72 -5.01 11.09
C ASP A 334 -20.80 -6.00 12.25
N ALA A 335 -21.00 -7.29 11.98
CA ALA A 335 -20.98 -8.33 13.00
C ALA A 335 -19.62 -8.49 13.69
N LEU A 336 -18.51 -8.31 12.95
CA LEU A 336 -17.15 -8.42 13.48
C LEU A 336 -16.73 -7.22 14.33
N LEU A 337 -17.00 -6.02 13.86
CA LEU A 337 -16.41 -4.77 14.38
C LEU A 337 -17.44 -3.89 15.09
N GLY A 338 -18.74 -4.09 14.84
CA GLY A 338 -19.82 -3.32 15.47
C GLY A 338 -19.65 -1.81 15.23
N ASP A 339 -19.59 -1.03 16.31
CA ASP A 339 -19.48 0.44 16.23
C ASP A 339 -18.13 0.93 15.68
N ASP A 340 -17.12 0.07 15.59
CA ASP A 340 -15.82 0.40 14.95
C ASP A 340 -15.80 0.20 13.43
N PHE A 341 -16.82 -0.44 12.85
CA PHE A 341 -16.99 -0.53 11.40
C PHE A 341 -17.78 0.65 10.87
N VAL A 342 -17.28 1.34 9.86
CA VAL A 342 -18.00 2.39 9.15
C VAL A 342 -18.27 1.92 7.73
N GLY A 343 -19.44 1.34 7.51
CA GLY A 343 -19.92 0.83 6.22
C GLY A 343 -21.10 1.64 5.69
N VAL A 344 -21.16 1.82 4.38
CA VAL A 344 -22.24 2.49 3.65
C VAL A 344 -22.52 1.72 2.37
N SER A 345 -23.81 1.43 2.10
CA SER A 345 -24.28 0.76 0.91
C SER A 345 -25.08 1.74 0.04
N TYR A 346 -24.63 1.97 -1.19
CA TYR A 346 -25.30 2.82 -2.18
C TYR A 346 -26.09 1.97 -3.15
N HIS A 347 -27.40 2.02 -3.06
CA HIS A 347 -28.33 1.30 -3.91
C HIS A 347 -28.62 2.06 -5.20
N ASN A 348 -28.77 1.32 -6.30
CA ASN A 348 -29.08 1.82 -7.63
C ASN A 348 -30.26 1.07 -8.24
N ARG A 349 -31.22 1.79 -8.84
CA ARG A 349 -32.38 1.26 -9.58
C ARG A 349 -33.20 0.22 -8.83
N ASP A 350 -33.38 0.43 -7.55
CA ASP A 350 -34.25 -0.36 -6.67
C ASP A 350 -34.97 0.58 -5.67
N PRO A 351 -35.84 0.06 -4.76
CA PRO A 351 -36.58 0.92 -3.83
C PRO A 351 -35.73 1.74 -2.86
N MET A 352 -34.47 1.40 -2.72
CA MET A 352 -33.49 2.09 -1.86
C MET A 352 -32.57 2.99 -2.69
N GLU A 353 -32.90 3.24 -3.95
CA GLU A 353 -32.07 4.06 -4.84
C GLU A 353 -31.85 5.46 -4.28
N PHE A 354 -30.61 5.77 -4.00
CA PHE A 354 -30.19 7.09 -3.55
C PHE A 354 -29.37 7.81 -4.61
N ALA A 355 -28.47 7.11 -5.28
CA ALA A 355 -27.54 7.66 -6.23
C ALA A 355 -27.51 6.87 -7.55
N GLY A 356 -27.34 7.55 -8.68
CA GLY A 356 -27.09 6.91 -9.98
C GLY A 356 -28.23 6.93 -10.99
N GLY A 357 -29.34 7.59 -10.73
CA GLY A 357 -30.35 7.91 -11.77
C GLY A 357 -30.04 9.22 -12.50
N ASP A 358 -30.76 9.51 -13.61
CA ASP A 358 -30.56 10.74 -14.41
C ASP A 358 -30.70 12.05 -13.61
N GLU A 359 -31.27 12.00 -12.40
CA GLU A 359 -31.49 13.14 -11.50
C GLU A 359 -30.93 12.91 -10.09
N GLY A 360 -30.23 11.80 -9.83
CA GLY A 360 -29.62 11.48 -8.54
C GLY A 360 -28.22 12.09 -8.37
N PRO A 361 -27.70 12.15 -7.14
CA PRO A 361 -26.30 12.51 -6.94
C PRO A 361 -25.38 11.47 -7.57
N GLU A 362 -24.28 11.93 -8.13
CA GLU A 362 -23.23 11.03 -8.61
C GLU A 362 -22.61 10.27 -7.43
N PHE A 363 -22.25 9.01 -7.64
CA PHE A 363 -21.44 8.28 -6.66
C PHE A 363 -20.11 8.98 -6.45
N PRO A 364 -19.57 9.05 -5.22
CA PRO A 364 -18.32 9.75 -4.94
C PRO A 364 -17.16 9.35 -5.86
N ASN A 365 -17.09 8.07 -6.27
CA ASN A 365 -16.03 7.56 -7.15
C ASN A 365 -16.51 7.18 -8.55
N GLY A 366 -17.82 7.31 -8.82
CA GLY A 366 -18.42 6.68 -9.99
C GLY A 366 -18.29 5.16 -9.94
N THR A 367 -19.11 4.42 -10.65
CA THR A 367 -18.91 2.96 -10.77
C THR A 367 -19.26 2.48 -12.17
N ALA A 368 -18.40 1.63 -12.72
CA ALA A 368 -18.61 0.98 -14.00
C ALA A 368 -19.23 -0.42 -13.84
N SER A 369 -19.28 -0.97 -12.63
CA SER A 369 -19.74 -2.34 -12.35
C SER A 369 -20.35 -2.46 -10.96
N PHE A 370 -21.18 -3.49 -10.77
CA PHE A 370 -21.81 -3.87 -9.51
C PHE A 370 -21.58 -5.35 -9.21
N PRO A 371 -21.26 -5.78 -7.96
CA PRO A 371 -20.89 -4.88 -6.87
C PRO A 371 -19.50 -4.28 -7.09
N SER A 372 -19.26 -3.13 -6.52
CA SER A 372 -17.93 -2.55 -6.35
C SER A 372 -17.85 -1.90 -4.98
N ALA A 373 -16.65 -1.81 -4.43
CA ALA A 373 -16.42 -1.13 -3.16
C ALA A 373 -15.13 -0.33 -3.17
N TYR A 374 -15.10 0.67 -2.29
CA TYR A 374 -13.92 1.49 -2.05
C TYR A 374 -13.71 1.66 -0.54
N ILE A 375 -12.46 1.57 -0.12
CA ILE A 375 -12.04 1.98 1.22
C ILE A 375 -11.50 3.40 1.12
N ASP A 376 -11.98 4.27 2.02
CA ASP A 376 -11.58 5.68 2.13
C ASP A 376 -11.68 6.47 0.81
N ARG A 377 -12.54 6.02 -0.13
CA ARG A 377 -12.78 6.61 -1.47
C ARG A 377 -11.64 6.48 -2.48
N VAL A 378 -10.47 6.07 -2.08
CA VAL A 378 -9.27 6.02 -2.94
C VAL A 378 -8.77 4.60 -3.21
N HIS A 379 -9.15 3.63 -2.38
CA HIS A 379 -8.70 2.26 -2.51
C HIS A 379 -9.84 1.35 -3.02
N PRO A 380 -9.87 1.00 -4.34
CA PRO A 380 -10.84 0.06 -4.86
C PRO A 380 -10.59 -1.34 -4.29
N THR A 381 -11.64 -2.01 -3.85
CA THR A 381 -11.55 -3.34 -3.24
C THR A 381 -12.77 -4.20 -3.58
N ASP A 382 -12.65 -5.51 -3.42
CA ASP A 382 -13.80 -6.40 -3.53
C ASP A 382 -14.58 -6.38 -2.20
N PRO A 383 -15.92 -6.21 -2.21
CA PRO A 383 -16.71 -6.06 -0.99
C PRO A 383 -16.84 -7.34 -0.16
N TYR A 384 -16.22 -8.44 -0.56
CA TYR A 384 -16.19 -9.71 0.17
C TYR A 384 -14.76 -10.22 0.42
N SER A 385 -13.96 -10.33 -0.64
CA SER A 385 -12.60 -10.87 -0.55
C SER A 385 -11.50 -9.82 -0.30
N GLY A 386 -11.84 -8.53 -0.31
CA GLY A 386 -10.83 -7.48 -0.15
C GLY A 386 -9.90 -7.40 -1.35
N ASP A 387 -8.59 -7.26 -1.10
CA ASP A 387 -7.57 -7.15 -2.14
C ASP A 387 -7.12 -8.51 -2.71
N GLU A 388 -7.56 -9.60 -2.10
CA GLU A 388 -7.15 -10.93 -2.50
C GLU A 388 -8.09 -11.51 -3.57
N PRO A 389 -7.58 -12.15 -4.64
CA PRO A 389 -8.41 -12.84 -5.62
C PRO A 389 -8.95 -14.16 -5.05
N SER A 390 -9.91 -14.08 -4.14
CA SER A 390 -10.44 -15.18 -3.33
C SER A 390 -11.96 -15.26 -3.44
N THR A 391 -12.49 -16.43 -3.11
CA THR A 391 -13.94 -16.68 -2.88
C THR A 391 -14.27 -16.78 -1.39
N HIS A 392 -13.31 -16.50 -0.52
CA HIS A 392 -13.46 -16.44 0.93
C HIS A 392 -13.57 -15.01 1.43
N PHE A 393 -14.22 -14.85 2.59
CA PHE A 393 -14.32 -13.55 3.25
C PHE A 393 -12.96 -13.13 3.83
N LEU A 394 -12.32 -12.13 3.21
CA LEU A 394 -11.03 -11.57 3.60
C LEU A 394 -11.05 -10.03 3.68
N LEU A 395 -12.20 -9.40 3.43
CA LEU A 395 -12.38 -7.95 3.47
C LEU A 395 -11.91 -7.34 4.80
N ASN A 396 -12.09 -8.05 5.91
CA ASN A 396 -11.63 -7.64 7.23
C ASN A 396 -10.12 -7.42 7.31
N GLU A 397 -9.32 -8.15 6.53
CA GLU A 397 -7.85 -7.99 6.50
C GLU A 397 -7.46 -6.73 5.74
N THR A 398 -8.12 -6.45 4.62
CA THR A 398 -7.92 -5.22 3.84
C THR A 398 -8.38 -3.99 4.64
N TYR A 399 -9.56 -4.05 5.26
CA TYR A 399 -10.08 -2.98 6.10
C TYR A 399 -9.18 -2.68 7.32
N ALA A 400 -8.63 -3.72 7.96
CA ALA A 400 -7.72 -3.56 9.08
C ALA A 400 -6.42 -2.83 8.68
N LYS A 401 -5.87 -3.13 7.49
CA LYS A 401 -4.69 -2.41 6.95
C LYS A 401 -4.98 -0.91 6.78
N ALA A 402 -6.17 -0.55 6.33
CA ALA A 402 -6.57 0.86 6.21
C ALA A 402 -6.72 1.54 7.58
N CYS A 403 -7.26 0.83 8.58
CA CYS A 403 -7.37 1.33 9.95
C CYS A 403 -6.02 1.43 10.69
N ASP A 404 -4.99 0.68 10.27
CA ASP A 404 -3.64 0.75 10.83
C ASP A 404 -2.86 2.01 10.37
N GLN A 405 -3.37 2.75 9.39
CA GLN A 405 -2.79 4.02 8.95
C GLN A 405 -3.01 5.12 9.99
N LEU A 406 -2.09 6.06 10.07
CA LEU A 406 -2.23 7.22 10.95
C LEU A 406 -3.25 8.21 10.39
N ALA A 407 -4.28 8.53 11.16
CA ALA A 407 -5.19 9.62 10.83
C ALA A 407 -4.61 10.97 11.28
N PRO A 408 -4.91 12.08 10.56
CA PRO A 408 -4.45 13.42 10.95
C PRO A 408 -5.15 13.97 12.20
N ALA A 409 -6.34 13.49 12.52
CA ALA A 409 -7.15 13.92 13.64
C ALA A 409 -8.12 12.84 14.12
N ASP A 410 -8.52 12.91 15.40
CA ASP A 410 -9.70 12.22 15.89
C ASP A 410 -10.96 12.92 15.37
N ILE A 411 -11.98 12.13 15.08
CA ILE A 411 -13.33 12.59 14.76
C ILE A 411 -14.33 11.85 15.63
N ASP A 412 -15.29 12.59 16.20
CA ASP A 412 -16.44 12.07 16.93
C ASP A 412 -17.74 12.67 16.35
N ILE A 413 -18.86 12.00 16.56
CA ILE A 413 -20.16 12.43 16.09
C ILE A 413 -21.26 12.12 17.10
N ALA A 414 -22.14 13.07 17.32
CA ALA A 414 -23.42 12.92 18.00
C ALA A 414 -24.57 13.17 17.01
N ALA A 415 -25.62 12.35 17.09
CA ALA A 415 -26.76 12.47 16.19
C ALA A 415 -28.09 12.31 16.93
N ASN A 416 -28.98 13.28 16.78
CA ASN A 416 -30.31 13.29 17.38
C ASN A 416 -31.33 13.86 16.41
N TYR A 417 -32.62 13.62 16.67
CA TYR A 417 -33.66 14.43 16.05
C TYR A 417 -33.53 15.84 16.57
N ALA A 418 -33.64 16.82 15.68
CA ALA A 418 -33.50 18.22 16.07
C ALA A 418 -34.62 18.62 17.08
N GLU A 419 -34.24 19.33 18.15
CA GLU A 419 -35.18 19.73 19.20
C GLU A 419 -36.31 20.66 18.69
N ASP A 420 -35.98 21.48 17.69
CA ASP A 420 -36.90 22.42 17.07
C ASP A 420 -37.69 21.83 15.90
N ASN A 421 -37.26 20.71 15.33
CA ASN A 421 -37.94 20.06 14.21
C ASN A 421 -37.69 18.51 14.21
N ALA A 422 -38.64 17.77 14.73
CA ALA A 422 -38.56 16.29 14.78
C ALA A 422 -38.48 15.58 13.40
N SER A 423 -38.65 16.34 12.30
CA SER A 423 -38.45 15.86 10.93
C SER A 423 -37.02 16.07 10.43
N GLU A 424 -36.14 16.56 11.26
CA GLU A 424 -34.72 16.74 10.93
C GLU A 424 -33.84 15.90 11.83
N VAL A 425 -32.79 15.36 11.27
CA VAL A 425 -31.68 14.73 12.02
C VAL A 425 -30.53 15.70 12.09
N GLU A 426 -30.19 16.11 13.29
CA GLU A 426 -29.03 16.96 13.58
C GLU A 426 -27.82 16.12 13.89
N CYS A 427 -26.74 16.34 13.16
CA CYS A 427 -25.45 15.69 13.30
C CYS A 427 -24.42 16.72 13.76
N LYS A 428 -23.77 16.49 14.88
CA LYS A 428 -22.69 17.33 15.39
C LYS A 428 -21.39 16.55 15.39
N ALA A 429 -20.45 16.88 14.50
CA ALA A 429 -19.10 16.34 14.50
C ALA A 429 -18.17 17.19 15.38
N THR A 430 -17.24 16.54 16.07
CA THR A 430 -16.15 17.16 16.80
C THR A 430 -14.84 16.60 16.30
N VAL A 431 -13.93 17.47 15.85
CA VAL A 431 -12.61 17.09 15.31
C VAL A 431 -11.52 17.68 16.18
N ARG A 432 -10.51 16.86 16.49
CA ARG A 432 -9.37 17.27 17.30
C ARG A 432 -8.06 16.78 16.68
N PHE A 433 -7.14 17.70 16.46
CA PHE A 433 -5.84 17.43 15.85
C PHE A 433 -4.74 17.34 16.91
N PRO A 434 -3.81 16.37 16.80
CA PRO A 434 -2.67 16.26 17.73
C PRO A 434 -1.53 17.24 17.42
N LEU A 435 -1.57 17.90 16.25
CA LEU A 435 -0.60 18.89 15.77
C LEU A 435 -1.31 20.12 15.20
N PRO A 436 -0.67 21.30 15.22
CA PRO A 436 -1.21 22.46 14.53
C PRO A 436 -1.07 22.28 13.01
N VAL A 437 -2.05 22.78 12.24
CA VAL A 437 -2.01 22.79 10.78
C VAL A 437 -2.17 24.21 10.27
N GLN A 438 -1.22 24.71 9.48
CA GLN A 438 -1.20 26.10 9.01
C GLN A 438 -2.04 26.35 7.76
N ALA A 439 -2.13 25.34 6.88
CA ALA A 439 -2.95 25.38 5.67
C ALA A 439 -3.77 24.07 5.66
N ASN A 440 -4.89 24.09 6.37
CA ASN A 440 -5.70 22.90 6.60
C ASN A 440 -6.40 22.44 5.31
N PRO A 441 -6.06 21.26 4.76
CA PRO A 441 -6.76 20.70 3.62
C PRO A 441 -8.03 19.94 4.01
N TYR A 442 -8.25 19.70 5.30
CA TYR A 442 -9.32 18.80 5.76
C TYR A 442 -10.65 19.53 5.89
N GLN A 443 -11.70 18.86 5.43
CA GLN A 443 -13.09 19.33 5.52
C GLN A 443 -14.00 18.18 5.96
N LEU A 444 -15.19 18.48 6.40
CA LEU A 444 -16.17 17.50 6.86
C LEU A 444 -17.18 17.13 5.78
N GLY A 445 -17.60 15.88 5.79
CA GLY A 445 -18.77 15.36 5.10
C GLY A 445 -19.66 14.55 6.04
N PHE A 446 -20.95 14.42 5.70
CA PHE A 446 -21.89 13.62 6.48
C PHE A 446 -22.71 12.72 5.57
N ILE A 447 -22.97 11.49 6.04
CA ILE A 447 -23.86 10.53 5.39
C ILE A 447 -24.94 10.12 6.41
N LEU A 448 -26.20 10.07 5.95
CA LEU A 448 -27.30 9.49 6.69
C LEU A 448 -27.60 8.10 6.13
N THR A 449 -27.62 7.07 6.97
CA THR A 449 -27.93 5.69 6.60
C THR A 449 -29.13 5.15 7.37
N ALA A 450 -29.78 4.16 6.79
CA ALA A 450 -30.88 3.44 7.41
C ALA A 450 -30.57 1.93 7.48
N ASP A 451 -30.90 1.32 8.61
CA ASP A 451 -30.88 -0.13 8.83
C ASP A 451 -32.30 -0.65 8.93
N GLY A 452 -32.51 -1.90 8.58
CA GLY A 452 -33.79 -2.60 8.78
C GLY A 452 -34.80 -2.32 7.68
N LEU A 453 -34.34 -1.94 6.46
CA LEU A 453 -35.22 -1.73 5.31
C LEU A 453 -35.60 -3.05 4.67
N SER A 454 -36.89 -3.23 4.37
CA SER A 454 -37.42 -4.43 3.73
C SER A 454 -38.74 -4.12 3.01
N GLY A 455 -39.17 -5.02 2.12
CA GLY A 455 -40.46 -4.88 1.42
C GLY A 455 -40.91 -6.18 0.80
N GLU A 456 -42.21 -6.27 0.56
CA GLU A 456 -42.86 -7.49 0.00
C GLU A 456 -42.95 -7.45 -1.54
N GLU A 457 -42.68 -6.33 -2.18
CA GLU A 457 -42.76 -6.18 -3.62
C GLU A 457 -41.56 -6.83 -4.33
N ASP A 458 -41.74 -7.29 -5.56
CA ASP A 458 -40.68 -7.93 -6.37
C ASP A 458 -39.42 -7.08 -6.51
N SER A 459 -39.54 -5.77 -6.45
CA SER A 459 -38.43 -4.82 -6.52
C SER A 459 -37.47 -4.86 -5.32
N TRP A 460 -37.92 -5.43 -4.17
CA TRP A 460 -37.12 -5.68 -2.98
C TRP A 460 -36.38 -7.00 -3.01
N THR A 461 -36.73 -7.87 -3.99
CA THR A 461 -36.16 -9.21 -4.08
C THR A 461 -34.76 -9.15 -4.66
N GLN A 462 -33.80 -9.72 -3.95
CA GLN A 462 -32.40 -9.78 -4.39
C GLN A 462 -32.22 -10.83 -5.48
N LYS A 463 -31.80 -10.43 -6.66
CA LYS A 463 -31.35 -11.34 -7.71
C LYS A 463 -30.08 -12.06 -7.27
N ASN A 464 -29.98 -13.34 -7.61
CA ASN A 464 -28.89 -14.19 -7.14
C ASN A 464 -28.30 -15.03 -8.29
N TYR A 465 -26.97 -14.92 -8.50
CA TYR A 465 -26.21 -15.69 -9.48
C TYR A 465 -25.31 -16.77 -8.84
N TYR A 466 -25.45 -16.99 -7.55
CA TYR A 466 -24.68 -18.00 -6.80
C TYR A 466 -25.32 -19.38 -6.63
N PRO A 467 -26.58 -19.69 -7.05
CA PRO A 467 -27.13 -21.02 -6.85
C PRO A 467 -26.20 -22.11 -7.39
N ASN A 468 -25.91 -23.10 -6.52
CA ASN A 468 -25.00 -24.21 -6.79
C ASN A 468 -23.53 -23.80 -7.10
N ASN A 469 -23.12 -22.60 -6.75
CA ASN A 469 -21.72 -22.20 -6.85
C ASN A 469 -20.90 -22.92 -5.76
N THR A 470 -19.98 -23.79 -6.19
CA THR A 470 -19.15 -24.60 -5.28
C THR A 470 -17.82 -23.94 -4.93
N GLU A 471 -17.54 -22.76 -5.47
CA GLU A 471 -16.33 -22.00 -5.17
C GLU A 471 -16.48 -21.20 -3.87
N TYR A 472 -17.69 -20.71 -3.58
CA TYR A 472 -18.03 -20.01 -2.34
C TYR A 472 -18.47 -21.04 -1.29
N THR A 473 -17.53 -21.45 -0.45
CA THR A 473 -17.73 -22.51 0.56
C THR A 473 -17.93 -21.99 1.98
N ASP A 474 -17.84 -20.69 2.19
CA ASP A 474 -18.06 -20.07 3.49
C ASP A 474 -19.55 -20.13 3.86
N THR A 475 -19.83 -20.44 5.12
CA THR A 475 -21.21 -20.64 5.61
C THR A 475 -22.06 -19.38 5.57
N ASP A 476 -21.45 -18.20 5.56
CA ASP A 476 -22.12 -16.92 5.41
C ASP A 476 -22.76 -16.71 4.02
N MET A 477 -22.23 -17.40 2.99
CA MET A 477 -22.79 -17.39 1.63
C MET A 477 -23.85 -18.48 1.39
N GLU A 478 -24.14 -19.37 2.35
CA GLU A 478 -25.08 -20.49 2.18
C GLU A 478 -26.48 -20.03 1.73
N LEU A 479 -26.99 -18.91 2.25
CA LEU A 479 -28.27 -18.34 1.84
C LEU A 479 -28.36 -18.15 0.32
N PHE A 480 -27.25 -17.80 -0.31
CA PHE A 480 -27.18 -17.52 -1.75
C PHE A 480 -26.72 -18.73 -2.56
N THR A 481 -25.76 -19.51 -2.07
CA THR A 481 -25.23 -20.68 -2.79
C THR A 481 -26.20 -21.87 -2.78
N GLN A 482 -27.01 -22.02 -1.71
CA GLN A 482 -28.05 -23.05 -1.57
C GLN A 482 -29.46 -22.54 -1.95
N GLY A 483 -29.59 -21.22 -2.18
CA GLY A 483 -30.86 -20.57 -2.52
C GLY A 483 -31.21 -20.68 -4.00
N ASP A 484 -32.31 -20.05 -4.37
CA ASP A 484 -32.78 -19.93 -5.75
C ASP A 484 -32.16 -18.70 -6.45
N GLY A 485 -32.49 -18.49 -7.73
CA GLY A 485 -32.05 -17.32 -8.53
C GLY A 485 -32.58 -15.97 -8.01
N TYR A 486 -33.42 -16.00 -7.00
CA TYR A 486 -33.94 -14.84 -6.28
C TYR A 486 -34.06 -15.17 -4.80
N VAL A 487 -33.67 -14.20 -3.93
CA VAL A 487 -33.78 -14.33 -2.49
C VAL A 487 -34.75 -13.26 -1.98
N TYR A 488 -35.76 -13.72 -1.26
CA TYR A 488 -36.87 -12.93 -0.74
C TYR A 488 -36.65 -12.59 0.74
N ASP A 489 -37.43 -11.65 1.26
CA ASP A 489 -37.50 -11.31 2.69
C ASP A 489 -36.16 -10.87 3.30
N LEU A 490 -35.26 -10.30 2.50
CA LEU A 490 -34.02 -9.73 3.01
C LEU A 490 -34.28 -8.43 3.76
N THR A 491 -33.44 -8.18 4.74
CA THR A 491 -33.37 -6.92 5.46
C THR A 491 -32.06 -6.22 5.10
N TYR A 492 -32.15 -5.02 4.57
CA TYR A 492 -31.02 -4.23 4.12
C TYR A 492 -30.58 -3.25 5.20
N ASN A 493 -29.30 -3.19 5.46
CA ASN A 493 -28.68 -2.35 6.48
C ASN A 493 -27.63 -1.42 5.84
N MET A 494 -27.24 -0.39 6.57
CA MET A 494 -26.21 0.59 6.14
C MET A 494 -26.57 1.32 4.84
N VAL A 495 -27.85 1.32 4.47
CA VAL A 495 -28.32 1.92 3.22
C VAL A 495 -28.20 3.44 3.29
N ALA A 496 -27.45 4.05 2.35
CA ALA A 496 -27.36 5.49 2.23
C ALA A 496 -28.70 6.10 1.81
N ILE A 497 -29.20 7.06 2.57
CA ILE A 497 -30.46 7.77 2.31
C ILE A 497 -30.29 9.29 2.26
N GLY A 498 -29.10 9.79 2.61
CA GLY A 498 -28.76 11.21 2.54
C GLY A 498 -27.26 11.44 2.69
N PHE A 499 -26.74 12.52 2.11
CA PHE A 499 -25.40 13.01 2.34
C PHE A 499 -25.31 14.53 2.25
N SER A 500 -24.30 15.12 2.86
CA SER A 500 -24.14 16.58 2.93
C SER A 500 -23.67 17.21 1.61
N GLY A 501 -23.21 16.40 0.69
CA GLY A 501 -22.71 16.76 -0.63
C GLY A 501 -21.82 15.66 -1.19
N PRO A 502 -21.54 15.65 -2.50
CA PRO A 502 -20.82 14.54 -3.14
C PRO A 502 -19.36 14.43 -2.68
N SER A 503 -18.78 15.51 -2.16
CA SER A 503 -17.40 15.51 -1.68
C SER A 503 -17.36 15.91 -0.20
N PHE A 504 -17.34 17.18 0.11
CA PHE A 504 -17.22 17.73 1.46
C PHE A 504 -17.97 19.06 1.58
N ILE A 505 -18.08 19.58 2.80
CA ILE A 505 -18.67 20.91 3.09
C ILE A 505 -17.54 21.92 3.19
N GLU A 506 -17.44 22.82 2.24
CA GLU A 506 -16.44 23.88 2.22
C GLU A 506 -16.58 24.78 3.46
N GLY A 507 -15.47 25.05 4.13
CA GLY A 507 -15.44 25.91 5.33
C GLY A 507 -15.98 25.23 6.60
N SER A 508 -16.19 23.91 6.59
CA SER A 508 -16.60 23.16 7.78
C SER A 508 -15.51 23.09 8.86
N LEU A 509 -14.26 23.25 8.46
CA LEU A 509 -13.11 23.43 9.35
C LEU A 509 -12.32 24.69 8.95
N PRO A 510 -11.68 25.40 9.89
CA PRO A 510 -10.91 26.60 9.59
C PRO A 510 -9.60 26.27 8.86
N GLU A 511 -9.06 27.26 8.15
CA GLU A 511 -7.78 27.15 7.43
C GLU A 511 -6.59 26.92 8.38
N GLN A 512 -6.65 27.46 9.59
CA GLN A 512 -5.62 27.26 10.61
C GLN A 512 -6.17 26.45 11.78
N ILE A 513 -5.46 25.39 12.11
CA ILE A 513 -5.80 24.47 13.19
C ILE A 513 -4.79 24.65 14.33
N GLU A 514 -5.30 24.78 15.55
CA GLU A 514 -4.53 24.70 16.78
C GLU A 514 -4.56 23.24 17.27
N ALA A 515 -3.41 22.73 17.74
CA ALA A 515 -3.35 21.39 18.35
C ALA A 515 -4.22 21.33 19.61
N ASP A 516 -4.76 20.16 19.91
CA ASP A 516 -5.55 19.84 21.11
C ASP A 516 -6.83 20.66 21.30
N LYS A 517 -7.27 21.35 20.27
CA LYS A 517 -8.50 22.12 20.29
C LYS A 517 -9.62 21.36 19.57
N ASP A 518 -10.80 21.36 20.19
CA ASP A 518 -11.99 20.79 19.57
C ASP A 518 -12.61 21.77 18.57
N TYR A 519 -12.84 21.28 17.35
CA TYR A 519 -13.54 21.99 16.28
C TYR A 519 -14.87 21.30 16.04
N GLU A 520 -15.96 22.03 16.20
CA GLU A 520 -17.30 21.49 16.10
C GLU A 520 -17.99 22.01 14.84
N TYR A 521 -18.72 21.13 14.16
CA TYR A 521 -19.57 21.47 13.04
C TYR A 521 -20.89 20.73 13.11
N THR A 522 -22.01 21.42 12.85
CA THR A 522 -23.35 20.83 12.86
C THR A 522 -23.96 20.87 11.48
N PHE A 523 -24.48 19.71 11.05
CA PHE A 523 -25.23 19.54 9.81
C PHE A 523 -26.61 18.95 10.10
N ARG A 524 -27.62 19.26 9.26
CA ARG A 524 -28.98 18.74 9.42
C ARG A 524 -29.47 18.08 8.15
N PHE A 525 -30.03 16.89 8.27
CA PHE A 525 -30.77 16.20 7.24
C PHE A 525 -32.26 16.39 7.41
N ASP A 526 -32.98 16.90 6.38
CA ASP A 526 -34.42 17.07 6.37
C ASP A 526 -35.09 15.77 5.83
N LEU A 527 -35.79 15.06 6.70
CA LEU A 527 -36.48 13.81 6.39
C LEU A 527 -37.90 14.06 5.81
N SER A 528 -38.38 15.28 5.83
CA SER A 528 -39.75 15.63 5.41
C SER A 528 -39.96 15.76 3.91
N LYS A 529 -38.85 15.89 3.16
CA LYS A 529 -38.86 16.09 1.70
C LYS A 529 -37.63 15.43 1.07
N ASP A 530 -37.82 14.98 -0.17
CA ASP A 530 -36.68 14.57 -0.99
C ASP A 530 -35.96 15.76 -1.62
N SER A 531 -34.66 15.62 -1.75
CA SER A 531 -33.78 16.58 -2.41
C SER A 531 -32.72 15.82 -3.24
N GLN A 532 -31.84 16.54 -3.91
CA GLN A 532 -30.69 15.90 -4.59
C GLN A 532 -29.73 15.20 -3.62
N THR A 533 -29.69 15.66 -2.36
CA THR A 533 -28.75 15.13 -1.35
C THR A 533 -29.43 14.34 -0.24
N CYS A 534 -30.74 14.16 -0.26
CA CYS A 534 -31.46 13.36 0.74
C CYS A 534 -32.73 12.77 0.12
N LYS A 535 -32.85 11.45 0.13
CA LYS A 535 -34.00 10.67 -0.35
C LYS A 535 -34.74 9.98 0.80
N ALA A 536 -34.50 10.40 2.02
CA ALA A 536 -35.04 9.77 3.21
C ALA A 536 -36.56 9.66 3.21
N LYS A 537 -37.28 10.67 2.72
CA LYS A 537 -38.75 10.66 2.67
C LYS A 537 -39.29 9.51 1.80
N SER A 538 -38.78 9.35 0.59
CA SER A 538 -39.25 8.31 -0.33
C SER A 538 -38.79 6.91 0.11
N ILE A 539 -37.53 6.77 0.51
CA ILE A 539 -36.96 5.46 0.92
C ILE A 539 -37.60 4.95 2.20
N LEU A 540 -37.86 5.82 3.16
CA LEU A 540 -38.47 5.45 4.43
C LEU A 540 -40.00 5.37 4.38
N ALA A 541 -40.62 5.74 3.26
CA ALA A 541 -42.08 5.68 3.11
C ALA A 541 -42.60 4.23 3.26
N GLY A 542 -43.44 3.99 4.25
CA GLY A 542 -44.00 2.67 4.54
C GLY A 542 -43.07 1.75 5.33
N GLN A 543 -41.82 2.11 5.55
CA GLN A 543 -40.88 1.35 6.36
C GLN A 543 -41.26 1.40 7.84
N GLN A 544 -41.12 0.25 8.52
CA GLN A 544 -41.38 0.13 9.96
C GLN A 544 -40.14 -0.46 10.63
N ASN A 545 -39.86 -0.02 11.86
CA ASN A 545 -38.75 -0.52 12.68
C ASN A 545 -37.34 -0.23 12.12
N TYR A 546 -37.21 0.67 11.15
CA TYR A 546 -35.88 1.09 10.68
C TYR A 546 -35.14 1.87 11.79
N LYS A 547 -33.82 1.86 11.68
CA LYS A 547 -32.93 2.65 12.56
C LYS A 547 -32.10 3.57 11.70
N LEU A 548 -31.97 4.81 12.14
CA LEU A 548 -31.08 5.77 11.46
C LEU A 548 -29.72 5.82 12.12
N ARG A 549 -28.70 5.91 11.30
CA ARG A 549 -27.33 6.22 11.71
C ARG A 549 -26.80 7.37 10.88
N THR A 550 -25.85 8.08 11.44
CA THR A 550 -25.10 9.12 10.73
C THR A 550 -23.62 8.78 10.72
N VAL A 551 -22.96 9.14 9.65
CA VAL A 551 -21.52 9.00 9.49
C VAL A 551 -20.94 10.40 9.31
N ALA A 552 -19.93 10.76 10.10
CA ALA A 552 -19.08 11.92 9.87
C ALA A 552 -17.78 11.47 9.20
N LEU A 553 -17.36 12.21 8.20
CA LEU A 553 -16.16 11.96 7.41
C LEU A 553 -15.22 13.16 7.56
N LEU A 554 -13.95 12.90 7.84
CA LEU A 554 -12.87 13.86 7.68
C LEU A 554 -12.21 13.58 6.33
N ILE A 555 -12.25 14.56 5.43
CA ILE A 555 -11.89 14.40 4.03
C ILE A 555 -10.75 15.35 3.69
N ASP A 556 -9.70 14.85 3.07
CA ASP A 556 -8.70 15.70 2.42
C ASP A 556 -9.30 16.30 1.15
N SER A 557 -9.51 17.60 1.15
CA SER A 557 -10.15 18.32 0.05
C SER A 557 -9.30 18.37 -1.23
N THR A 558 -8.01 18.03 -1.15
CA THR A 558 -7.10 18.04 -2.30
C THR A 558 -7.13 16.72 -3.06
N THR A 559 -7.33 15.61 -2.37
CA THR A 559 -7.35 14.26 -2.93
C THR A 559 -8.75 13.65 -3.02
N GLY A 560 -9.69 14.12 -2.17
CA GLY A 560 -11.00 13.49 -1.97
C GLY A 560 -10.97 12.27 -1.04
N GLU A 561 -9.81 11.92 -0.49
CA GLU A 561 -9.63 10.78 0.43
C GLU A 561 -10.32 11.04 1.76
N VAL A 562 -11.00 10.01 2.29
CA VAL A 562 -11.51 10.01 3.66
C VAL A 562 -10.40 9.58 4.60
N VAL A 563 -9.82 10.51 5.32
CA VAL A 563 -8.67 10.26 6.20
C VAL A 563 -9.07 9.77 7.60
N ASN A 564 -10.33 9.94 8.00
CA ASN A 564 -10.95 9.33 9.18
C ASN A 564 -12.47 9.37 9.08
N ALA A 565 -13.16 8.45 9.73
CA ALA A 565 -14.62 8.38 9.77
C ALA A 565 -15.15 7.96 11.14
N ARG A 566 -16.40 8.34 11.44
CA ARG A 566 -17.10 7.93 12.66
C ARG A 566 -18.60 7.81 12.41
N LYS A 567 -19.24 6.78 12.98
CA LYS A 567 -20.70 6.63 12.92
C LYS A 567 -21.36 6.82 14.29
N ALA A 568 -22.61 7.27 14.32
CA ALA A 568 -23.45 7.32 15.50
C ALA A 568 -24.89 6.91 15.17
N LYS A 569 -25.61 6.36 16.16
CA LYS A 569 -27.05 6.09 16.10
C LYS A 569 -27.83 7.38 16.34
N VAL A 570 -28.88 7.62 15.58
CA VAL A 570 -29.78 8.77 15.82
C VAL A 570 -30.64 8.50 17.04
N GLY A 571 -30.63 9.42 18.03
CA GLY A 571 -31.36 9.30 19.29
C GLY A 571 -30.75 8.26 20.26
N GLY A 572 -29.56 7.77 19.97
CA GLY A 572 -28.75 6.99 20.92
C GLY A 572 -28.15 7.89 22.00
N GLU A 573 -27.83 7.33 23.16
CA GLU A 573 -26.89 8.01 24.04
C GLU A 573 -25.59 8.21 23.24
N THR A 574 -25.02 9.40 23.29
CA THR A 574 -23.67 9.60 22.81
C THR A 574 -22.80 8.59 23.56
N ASP A 575 -22.30 7.57 22.88
CA ASP A 575 -21.12 6.88 23.33
C ASP A 575 -19.97 7.93 23.23
N GLY A 576 -20.08 8.94 24.10
CA GLY A 576 -19.01 9.89 24.26
C GLY A 576 -17.79 9.06 24.52
N VAL A 577 -16.75 9.27 23.72
CA VAL A 577 -15.41 8.90 24.11
C VAL A 577 -15.18 9.66 25.42
N SER A 578 -15.65 9.08 26.52
CA SER A 578 -14.91 9.19 27.75
C SER A 578 -13.52 8.83 27.31
N ALA A 579 -12.62 9.83 27.33
CA ALA A 579 -11.22 9.60 27.14
C ALA A 579 -10.95 8.24 27.77
N LEU A 580 -10.77 7.21 26.95
CA LEU A 580 -10.28 5.94 27.42
C LEU A 580 -8.91 6.29 27.96
N THR A 581 -8.92 6.73 29.22
CA THR A 581 -7.82 6.47 30.12
C THR A 581 -7.79 4.95 30.10
N VAL A 582 -7.10 4.41 29.10
CA VAL A 582 -6.68 3.01 29.11
C VAL A 582 -5.83 2.92 30.34
N ASN A 583 -6.48 2.57 31.42
CA ASN A 583 -5.77 2.13 32.60
C ASN A 583 -5.08 0.85 32.12
N LYS A 584 -3.80 0.97 31.71
CA LYS A 584 -2.96 -0.11 31.18
C LYS A 584 -2.80 -1.28 32.16
N GLU A 585 -3.49 -1.26 33.30
CA GLU A 585 -3.37 -2.22 34.39
C GLU A 585 -4.60 -3.13 34.63
N ALA A 586 -5.64 -3.07 33.81
CA ALA A 586 -6.74 -3.99 33.99
C ALA A 586 -6.35 -5.39 33.47
N THR A 587 -5.82 -6.23 34.36
CA THR A 587 -5.44 -7.62 34.07
C THR A 587 -6.66 -8.47 33.72
N PRO A 588 -6.58 -9.34 32.71
CA PRO A 588 -7.60 -10.33 32.43
C PRO A 588 -7.85 -11.25 33.63
N VAL A 589 -9.11 -11.42 34.05
CA VAL A 589 -9.49 -12.31 35.14
C VAL A 589 -10.23 -13.58 34.68
N ALA A 590 -10.81 -13.55 33.49
CA ALA A 590 -11.42 -14.72 32.87
C ALA A 590 -11.50 -14.59 31.34
N TYR A 591 -11.45 -15.73 30.66
CA TYR A 591 -11.59 -15.86 29.22
C TYR A 591 -12.80 -16.72 28.90
N TYR A 592 -13.52 -16.38 27.83
CA TYR A 592 -14.69 -17.12 27.35
C TYR A 592 -14.66 -17.25 25.83
N THR A 593 -15.23 -18.30 25.30
CA THR A 593 -15.61 -18.43 23.89
C THR A 593 -16.76 -17.46 23.55
N PRO A 594 -17.00 -17.13 22.27
CA PRO A 594 -18.16 -16.30 21.88
C PRO A 594 -19.52 -16.85 22.32
N ASP A 595 -19.64 -18.17 22.44
CA ASP A 595 -20.85 -18.88 22.96
C ASP A 595 -20.91 -18.92 24.48
N GLY A 596 -20.01 -18.25 25.20
CA GLY A 596 -20.05 -18.06 26.66
C GLY A 596 -19.37 -19.14 27.49
N ARG A 597 -18.72 -20.15 26.88
CA ARG A 597 -17.98 -21.19 27.60
C ARG A 597 -16.66 -20.63 28.16
N GLN A 598 -16.46 -20.79 29.47
CA GLN A 598 -15.23 -20.33 30.11
C GLN A 598 -13.99 -21.14 29.64
N LEU A 599 -12.90 -20.42 29.35
CA LEU A 599 -11.61 -20.96 28.97
C LEU A 599 -10.59 -20.77 30.08
N GLN A 600 -9.60 -21.67 30.18
CA GLN A 600 -8.48 -21.52 31.12
C GLN A 600 -7.41 -20.55 30.61
N SER A 601 -7.29 -20.41 29.28
CA SER A 601 -6.40 -19.49 28.59
C SER A 601 -7.00 -19.13 27.23
N PRO A 602 -6.57 -18.02 26.61
CA PRO A 602 -7.06 -17.65 25.29
C PRO A 602 -6.77 -18.74 24.25
N THR A 603 -7.74 -18.99 23.37
CA THR A 603 -7.61 -19.92 22.24
C THR A 603 -7.56 -19.16 20.93
N LYS A 604 -7.05 -19.77 19.87
CA LYS A 604 -7.04 -19.19 18.52
C LYS A 604 -8.46 -18.76 18.12
N GLY A 605 -8.58 -17.56 17.57
CA GLY A 605 -9.86 -16.95 17.21
C GLY A 605 -10.33 -15.93 18.24
N ILE A 606 -11.64 -15.71 18.26
CA ILE A 606 -12.29 -14.72 19.13
C ILE A 606 -12.43 -15.25 20.54
N ASN A 607 -11.95 -14.48 21.52
CA ASN A 607 -12.15 -14.72 22.95
C ASN A 607 -12.84 -13.50 23.57
N ILE A 608 -13.77 -13.76 24.48
CA ILE A 608 -14.36 -12.73 25.32
C ILE A 608 -13.58 -12.71 26.64
N VAL A 609 -13.00 -11.57 26.97
CA VAL A 609 -12.11 -11.41 28.14
C VAL A 609 -12.78 -10.51 29.16
N ARG A 610 -12.96 -11.03 30.38
CA ARG A 610 -13.38 -10.23 31.52
C ARG A 610 -12.15 -9.66 32.23
N LEU A 611 -12.13 -8.35 32.41
CA LEU A 611 -11.06 -7.63 33.07
C LEU A 611 -11.35 -7.46 34.58
N ALA A 612 -10.30 -7.20 35.36
CA ALA A 612 -10.41 -7.01 36.81
C ALA A 612 -11.26 -5.80 37.23
N ASP A 613 -11.43 -4.82 36.37
CA ASP A 613 -12.29 -3.65 36.56
C ASP A 613 -13.77 -3.91 36.23
N GLY A 614 -14.13 -5.16 35.88
CA GLY A 614 -15.48 -5.60 35.55
C GLY A 614 -15.89 -5.44 34.09
N ARG A 615 -15.09 -4.78 33.27
CA ARG A 615 -15.33 -4.65 31.82
C ARG A 615 -15.16 -6.01 31.13
N THR A 616 -15.87 -6.16 30.03
CA THR A 616 -15.72 -7.30 29.14
C THR A 616 -15.23 -6.79 27.79
N VAL A 617 -14.14 -7.33 27.29
CA VAL A 617 -13.54 -6.94 26.02
C VAL A 617 -13.38 -8.16 25.12
N LYS A 618 -13.44 -7.96 23.81
CA LYS A 618 -13.20 -8.97 22.79
C LYS A 618 -11.69 -9.00 22.47
N MET A 619 -11.08 -10.16 22.50
CA MET A 619 -9.67 -10.34 22.17
C MET A 619 -9.55 -11.37 21.05
N ILE A 620 -8.81 -11.01 19.99
CA ILE A 620 -8.50 -11.93 18.90
C ILE A 620 -7.09 -12.49 19.11
N VAL A 621 -7.00 -13.80 19.27
CA VAL A 621 -5.71 -14.50 19.37
C VAL A 621 -5.34 -15.02 17.99
N ARG A 622 -4.30 -14.43 17.41
CA ARG A 622 -3.67 -14.86 16.14
C ARG A 622 -2.60 -15.89 16.51
N LYS A 623 -2.85 -17.16 16.20
CA LYS A 623 -1.95 -18.29 16.20
C LYS A 623 -2.29 -19.40 17.13
#